data_8ebc2ed17c9a0af32a07af7da135d849
#
_entry.id   8ebc2ed17c9a0af32a07af7da135d849
#
_cell.length_a   1.000
_cell.length_b   1.000
_cell.length_c   1.000
_cell.angle_alpha   90.00
_cell.angle_beta   90.00
_cell.angle_gamma   90.00
#
_symmetry.space_group_name_H-M   'P 1'
#
loop_
_entity.id
_entity.type
_entity.pdbx_description
1 polymer ?
#
loop_
_entity_poly.entity_id
_entity_poly.type
_entity_poly.pdbx_seq_one_letter_code
_entity_poly.pdbx_strand_id
1 'polypeptide(L)'
;MARKTQDEIVGDVLNKIETLFDQDQPLHDRMDIDYSTWRLTHFVPDEEEGVDPEDAYTTNSMRTLADKIESFISGSEQVVRVHNDAADEQKRAANDNLERLVIGMHRQINKRMQRKGEPLLIPQLAWYSTVRGGRIATRSLLRKKPNGETFAEIKPLDPRHLVVQYGEEEPIFAAYRMTQTRSEIRDTYKNFKFYDVTLDDGHEVEFVYDCYERQIVNGEVKYMNYVIIDDHYAKKPADTFALMFPICSVPVGSVPILATSDTGMRQIDSMADIEDPIKDFSESIFAPNRDIIKFKNRVFSYRMALAARAVDQAYKVSSLDGTKALEDNPSKKGSQINVSTQNQEDVQPLPLSQSPRDADVLLGAINDDEVDGGLPPQAFGILQAPISGYAMRQLGTNIEQKVIPRLTAVQNLLEMSFEHLIMMYETKGYKELNVSGKTYAKMPFDGPIKPDDIKNHGDLTFTL
;
A
#
# COMPACT_ATOMS: atom_id res chain seq x y z
N MET A 1 -17.43 12.67 39.83
CA MET A 1 -16.21 12.66 39.05
C MET A 1 -15.96 14.09 38.57
N ALA A 2 -14.76 14.63 38.74
CA ALA A 2 -14.40 15.92 38.21
C ALA A 2 -14.45 15.88 36.69
N ARG A 3 -14.96 16.95 36.07
CA ARG A 3 -15.05 17.06 34.60
C ARG A 3 -13.63 17.32 34.11
N LYS A 4 -13.08 16.40 33.26
CA LYS A 4 -11.76 16.57 32.66
C LYS A 4 -11.69 17.87 31.86
N THR A 5 -10.54 18.50 31.86
CA THR A 5 -10.25 19.68 31.01
C THR A 5 -10.16 19.25 29.56
N GLN A 6 -10.24 20.20 28.64
CA GLN A 6 -10.16 19.90 27.19
C GLN A 6 -8.80 19.32 26.83
N ASP A 7 -7.73 19.82 27.45
CA ASP A 7 -6.35 19.36 27.20
C ASP A 7 -6.12 17.93 27.75
N GLU A 8 -6.70 17.61 28.91
CA GLU A 8 -6.67 16.21 29.42
C GLU A 8 -7.40 15.23 28.49
N ILE A 9 -8.51 15.63 27.87
CA ILE A 9 -9.23 14.80 26.92
C ILE A 9 -8.42 14.57 25.65
N VAL A 10 -7.79 15.62 25.10
CA VAL A 10 -6.92 15.51 23.93
C VAL A 10 -5.70 14.62 24.22
N GLY A 11 -5.06 14.79 25.40
CA GLY A 11 -3.96 13.94 25.85
C GLY A 11 -4.35 12.47 25.94
N ASP A 12 -5.52 12.14 26.48
CA ASP A 12 -6.03 10.75 26.52
C ASP A 12 -6.22 10.17 25.11
N VAL A 13 -6.71 10.97 24.17
CA VAL A 13 -6.89 10.53 22.77
C VAL A 13 -5.56 10.31 22.09
N LEU A 14 -4.59 11.19 22.28
CA LEU A 14 -3.25 11.04 21.69
C LEU A 14 -2.54 9.81 22.24
N ASN A 15 -2.57 9.58 23.55
CA ASN A 15 -2.04 8.36 24.17
C ASN A 15 -2.70 7.10 23.59
N LYS A 16 -4.02 7.13 23.35
CA LYS A 16 -4.74 6.05 22.69
C LYS A 16 -4.25 5.82 21.26
N ILE A 17 -4.03 6.88 20.50
CA ILE A 17 -3.52 6.81 19.12
C ILE A 17 -2.12 6.20 19.12
N GLU A 18 -1.22 6.67 19.99
CA GLU A 18 0.13 6.14 20.11
C GLU A 18 0.11 4.66 20.46
N THR A 19 -0.66 4.26 21.46
CA THR A 19 -0.82 2.84 21.84
C THR A 19 -1.26 1.97 20.66
N LEU A 20 -2.19 2.45 19.84
CA LEU A 20 -2.65 1.71 18.65
C LEU A 20 -1.57 1.65 17.56
N PHE A 21 -0.79 2.73 17.37
CA PHE A 21 0.35 2.71 16.45
C PHE A 21 1.43 1.74 16.91
N ASP A 22 1.72 1.67 18.21
CA ASP A 22 2.70 0.75 18.78
C ASP A 22 2.25 -0.71 18.63
N GLN A 23 0.96 -0.99 18.82
CA GLN A 23 0.38 -2.32 18.58
C GLN A 23 0.50 -2.75 17.11
N ASP A 24 0.30 -1.84 16.17
CA ASP A 24 0.40 -2.10 14.74
C ASP A 24 1.85 -1.94 14.20
N GLN A 25 2.84 -1.60 15.05
CA GLN A 25 4.21 -1.31 14.62
C GLN A 25 4.87 -2.44 13.82
N PRO A 26 4.77 -3.73 14.20
CA PRO A 26 5.35 -4.81 13.40
C PRO A 26 4.76 -4.91 11.99
N LEU A 27 3.46 -4.62 11.82
CA LEU A 27 2.82 -4.54 10.51
C LEU A 27 3.34 -3.33 9.71
N HIS A 28 3.48 -2.20 10.39
CA HIS A 28 3.98 -0.97 9.79
C HIS A 28 5.43 -1.12 9.31
N ASP A 29 6.28 -1.79 10.07
CA ASP A 29 7.67 -2.06 9.69
C ASP A 29 7.76 -2.92 8.42
N ARG A 30 6.89 -3.94 8.30
CA ARG A 30 6.77 -4.73 7.07
C ARG A 30 6.32 -3.89 5.88
N MET A 31 5.33 -3.02 6.07
CA MET A 31 4.86 -2.10 5.03
C MET A 31 5.96 -1.14 4.56
N ASP A 32 6.83 -0.70 5.46
CA ASP A 32 7.94 0.19 5.14
C ASP A 32 9.06 -0.55 4.38
N ILE A 33 9.36 -1.80 4.74
CA ILE A 33 10.28 -2.66 4.00
C ILE A 33 9.76 -2.91 2.59
N ASP A 34 8.48 -3.25 2.44
CA ASP A 34 7.86 -3.52 1.16
C ASP A 34 7.79 -2.27 0.28
N TYR A 35 7.51 -1.11 0.88
CA TYR A 35 7.56 0.17 0.19
C TYR A 35 8.97 0.51 -0.29
N SER A 36 10.00 0.28 0.53
CA SER A 36 11.39 0.50 0.13
C SER A 36 11.81 -0.41 -1.02
N THR A 37 11.34 -1.66 -1.01
CA THR A 37 11.54 -2.63 -2.09
C THR A 37 10.85 -2.18 -3.39
N TRP A 38 9.60 -1.74 -3.31
CA TRP A 38 8.88 -1.20 -4.46
C TRP A 38 9.54 0.06 -5.01
N ARG A 39 10.02 0.94 -4.14
CA ARG A 39 10.67 2.19 -4.54
C ARG A 39 12.07 1.97 -5.12
N LEU A 40 12.59 0.77 -5.08
CA LEU A 40 13.97 0.45 -5.46
C LEU A 40 14.98 1.26 -4.64
N THR A 41 14.74 1.36 -3.34
CA THR A 41 15.72 1.98 -2.44
C THR A 41 17.03 1.22 -2.57
N HIS A 42 18.11 1.96 -2.82
CA HIS A 42 19.42 1.38 -3.08
C HIS A 42 19.84 0.46 -1.92
N PHE A 43 20.22 -0.78 -2.29
CA PHE A 43 20.77 -1.73 -1.34
C PHE A 43 22.15 -1.25 -0.93
N VAL A 44 22.39 -1.11 0.35
CA VAL A 44 23.70 -0.77 0.91
C VAL A 44 24.20 -1.98 1.69
N PRO A 45 25.30 -2.61 1.24
CA PRO A 45 25.91 -3.70 1.99
C PRO A 45 26.51 -3.18 3.30
N ASP A 46 26.64 -4.06 4.29
CA ASP A 46 27.27 -3.70 5.56
C ASP A 46 28.75 -3.39 5.32
N GLU A 47 29.30 -2.39 6.03
CA GLU A 47 30.71 -1.96 5.86
C GLU A 47 31.71 -3.11 6.07
N GLU A 48 31.39 -4.07 6.95
CA GLU A 48 32.21 -5.24 7.24
C GLU A 48 32.27 -6.25 6.07
N GLU A 49 31.35 -6.16 5.11
CA GLU A 49 31.25 -7.09 3.98
C GLU A 49 32.27 -6.82 2.88
N GLY A 50 32.98 -5.71 2.95
CA GLY A 50 34.06 -5.36 2.00
C GLY A 50 33.56 -5.14 0.56
N VAL A 51 32.31 -4.77 0.38
CA VAL A 51 31.72 -4.35 -0.90
C VAL A 51 31.60 -2.84 -0.89
N ASP A 52 32.12 -2.21 -1.95
CA ASP A 52 31.97 -0.78 -2.11
C ASP A 52 30.46 -0.45 -2.37
N PRO A 53 29.88 0.57 -1.73
CA PRO A 53 28.51 1.01 -2.01
C PRO A 53 28.25 1.30 -3.50
N GLU A 54 29.25 1.72 -4.25
CA GLU A 54 29.14 1.96 -5.70
C GLU A 54 28.95 0.65 -6.49
N ASP A 55 29.41 -0.47 -5.99
CA ASP A 55 29.25 -1.81 -6.58
C ASP A 55 27.97 -2.51 -6.13
N ALA A 56 27.16 -1.87 -5.30
CA ALA A 56 25.94 -2.47 -4.77
C ALA A 56 24.87 -2.61 -5.86
N TYR A 57 24.25 -3.79 -5.90
CA TYR A 57 23.19 -4.13 -6.86
C TYR A 57 21.82 -4.12 -6.19
N THR A 58 20.84 -3.52 -6.84
CA THR A 58 19.43 -3.53 -6.42
C THR A 58 18.56 -4.11 -7.52
N THR A 59 17.91 -5.23 -7.29
CA THR A 59 17.02 -5.88 -8.25
C THR A 59 15.72 -5.09 -8.42
N ASN A 60 15.17 -5.07 -9.64
CA ASN A 60 13.89 -4.43 -9.96
C ASN A 60 12.73 -5.43 -10.11
N SER A 61 12.97 -6.71 -9.90
CA SER A 61 12.00 -7.78 -10.17
C SER A 61 10.70 -7.61 -9.39
N MET A 62 10.79 -7.24 -8.12
CA MET A 62 9.62 -7.03 -7.26
C MET A 62 8.80 -5.81 -7.68
N ARG A 63 9.45 -4.73 -8.09
CA ARG A 63 8.75 -3.57 -8.65
C ARG A 63 7.94 -3.97 -9.88
N THR A 64 8.56 -4.72 -10.79
CA THR A 64 7.91 -5.19 -12.02
C THR A 64 6.73 -6.12 -11.71
N LEU A 65 6.86 -6.98 -10.69
CA LEU A 65 5.78 -7.83 -10.21
C LEU A 65 4.60 -7.01 -9.69
N ALA A 66 4.85 -6.05 -8.82
CA ALA A 66 3.81 -5.19 -8.24
C ALA A 66 3.09 -4.37 -9.31
N ASP A 67 3.83 -3.71 -10.19
CA ASP A 67 3.28 -2.89 -11.28
C ASP A 67 2.39 -3.74 -12.22
N LYS A 68 2.74 -5.02 -12.43
CA LYS A 68 1.94 -5.95 -13.22
C LYS A 68 0.61 -6.29 -12.54
N ILE A 69 0.65 -6.63 -11.26
CA ILE A 69 -0.57 -6.98 -10.49
C ILE A 69 -1.47 -5.76 -10.34
N GLU A 70 -0.91 -4.59 -10.04
CA GLU A 70 -1.65 -3.33 -9.98
C GLU A 70 -2.36 -3.06 -11.31
N SER A 71 -1.67 -3.27 -12.44
CA SER A 71 -2.25 -3.07 -13.77
C SER A 71 -3.40 -4.05 -14.06
N PHE A 72 -3.36 -5.27 -13.55
CA PHE A 72 -4.47 -6.22 -13.67
C PHE A 72 -5.70 -5.75 -12.91
N ILE A 73 -5.53 -5.33 -11.67
CA ILE A 73 -6.64 -4.86 -10.82
C ILE A 73 -7.23 -3.56 -11.38
N SER A 74 -6.38 -2.60 -11.74
CA SER A 74 -6.81 -1.28 -12.23
C SER A 74 -7.39 -1.30 -13.64
N GLY A 75 -6.96 -2.26 -14.46
CA GLY A 75 -7.41 -2.44 -15.84
C GLY A 75 -8.69 -3.27 -15.98
N SER A 76 -9.20 -3.84 -14.88
CA SER A 76 -10.43 -4.62 -14.88
C SER A 76 -11.64 -3.77 -15.23
N GLU A 77 -12.58 -4.32 -16.00
CA GLU A 77 -13.82 -3.62 -16.35
C GLU A 77 -14.77 -3.60 -15.14
N GLN A 78 -15.07 -2.40 -14.68
CA GLN A 78 -15.94 -2.21 -13.53
C GLN A 78 -17.39 -2.44 -13.91
N VAL A 79 -18.03 -3.38 -13.26
CA VAL A 79 -19.46 -3.67 -13.44
C VAL A 79 -20.17 -3.49 -12.10
N VAL A 80 -21.10 -2.55 -12.06
CA VAL A 80 -22.00 -2.37 -10.93
C VAL A 80 -23.31 -3.04 -11.28
N ARG A 81 -23.75 -3.96 -10.45
CA ARG A 81 -25.03 -4.66 -10.61
C ARG A 81 -25.82 -4.63 -9.32
N VAL A 82 -27.11 -4.53 -9.45
CA VAL A 82 -28.05 -4.70 -8.33
C VAL A 82 -28.82 -5.99 -8.56
N HIS A 83 -28.60 -6.96 -7.68
CA HIS A 83 -29.30 -8.24 -7.75
C HIS A 83 -30.76 -8.07 -7.38
N ASN A 84 -31.62 -8.63 -8.21
CA ASN A 84 -33.05 -8.60 -8.01
C ASN A 84 -33.69 -9.94 -8.36
N ASP A 85 -34.21 -10.63 -7.36
CA ASP A 85 -35.00 -11.83 -7.51
C ASP A 85 -36.49 -11.54 -7.86
N ALA A 86 -36.86 -10.25 -7.93
CA ALA A 86 -38.27 -9.87 -8.06
C ALA A 86 -38.70 -9.58 -9.49
N ALA A 87 -39.83 -10.14 -9.86
CA ALA A 87 -40.52 -9.85 -11.10
C ALA A 87 -41.24 -8.49 -11.10
N ASP A 88 -41.04 -7.67 -10.08
CA ASP A 88 -41.70 -6.39 -9.86
C ASP A 88 -41.05 -5.26 -10.68
N GLU A 89 -41.83 -4.58 -11.50
CA GLU A 89 -41.39 -3.52 -12.41
C GLU A 89 -40.86 -2.28 -11.63
N GLN A 90 -41.46 -1.97 -10.45
CA GLN A 90 -41.02 -0.87 -9.61
C GLN A 90 -39.63 -1.12 -9.03
N LYS A 91 -39.36 -2.36 -8.61
CA LYS A 91 -38.03 -2.75 -8.13
C LYS A 91 -36.97 -2.68 -9.23
N ARG A 92 -37.34 -3.05 -10.48
CA ARG A 92 -36.41 -2.92 -11.62
C ARG A 92 -36.00 -1.47 -11.84
N ALA A 93 -36.97 -0.54 -11.80
CA ALA A 93 -36.69 0.89 -11.97
C ALA A 93 -35.81 1.44 -10.84
N ALA A 94 -36.03 1.01 -9.58
CA ALA A 94 -35.20 1.39 -8.43
C ALA A 94 -33.76 0.86 -8.59
N ASN A 95 -33.59 -0.38 -9.03
CA ASN A 95 -32.29 -0.98 -9.29
C ASN A 95 -31.52 -0.28 -10.40
N ASP A 96 -32.17 0.01 -11.53
CA ASP A 96 -31.56 0.77 -12.63
C ASP A 96 -31.12 2.17 -12.18
N ASN A 97 -31.90 2.83 -11.34
CA ASN A 97 -31.55 4.13 -10.77
C ASN A 97 -30.39 4.01 -9.78
N LEU A 98 -30.34 2.95 -8.97
CA LEU A 98 -29.26 2.72 -8.05
C LEU A 98 -27.95 2.45 -8.80
N GLU A 99 -27.94 1.62 -9.85
CA GLU A 99 -26.76 1.39 -10.69
C GLU A 99 -26.24 2.72 -11.28
N ARG A 100 -27.15 3.56 -11.83
CA ARG A 100 -26.79 4.89 -12.35
C ARG A 100 -26.23 5.79 -11.26
N LEU A 101 -26.82 5.75 -10.06
CA LEU A 101 -26.36 6.54 -8.92
C LEU A 101 -24.93 6.17 -8.54
N VAL A 102 -24.62 4.89 -8.37
CA VAL A 102 -23.29 4.39 -8.01
C VAL A 102 -22.26 4.71 -9.09
N ILE A 103 -22.57 4.46 -10.36
CA ILE A 103 -21.69 4.80 -11.49
C ILE A 103 -21.43 6.31 -11.53
N GLY A 104 -22.45 7.11 -11.31
CA GLY A 104 -22.34 8.57 -11.29
C GLY A 104 -21.53 9.08 -10.13
N MET A 105 -21.74 8.55 -8.90
CA MET A 105 -20.94 8.86 -7.72
C MET A 105 -19.46 8.49 -7.95
N HIS A 106 -19.16 7.30 -8.44
CA HIS A 106 -17.81 6.87 -8.74
C HIS A 106 -17.11 7.83 -9.73
N ARG A 107 -17.81 8.20 -10.79
CA ARG A 107 -17.28 9.20 -11.75
C ARG A 107 -17.02 10.56 -11.12
N GLN A 108 -17.91 11.04 -10.23
CA GLN A 108 -17.71 12.30 -9.50
C GLN A 108 -16.50 12.24 -8.59
N ILE A 109 -16.33 11.13 -7.85
CA ILE A 109 -15.19 10.89 -6.96
C ILE A 109 -13.90 10.96 -7.77
N ASN A 110 -13.80 10.19 -8.85
CA ASN A 110 -12.61 10.16 -9.72
C ASN A 110 -12.29 11.54 -10.33
N LYS A 111 -13.30 12.30 -10.78
CA LYS A 111 -13.09 13.66 -11.29
C LYS A 111 -12.53 14.60 -10.20
N ARG A 112 -12.95 14.43 -8.96
CA ARG A 112 -12.44 15.23 -7.84
C ARG A 112 -11.01 14.88 -7.50
N MET A 113 -10.66 13.58 -7.47
CA MET A 113 -9.29 13.12 -7.28
C MET A 113 -8.37 13.67 -8.36
N GLN A 114 -8.79 13.58 -9.63
CA GLN A 114 -8.04 14.16 -10.75
C GLN A 114 -7.79 15.67 -10.60
N ARG A 115 -8.80 16.45 -10.15
CA ARG A 115 -8.64 17.90 -9.92
C ARG A 115 -7.65 18.22 -8.80
N LYS A 116 -7.45 17.29 -7.87
CA LYS A 116 -6.46 17.41 -6.79
C LYS A 116 -5.07 16.90 -7.18
N GLY A 117 -4.92 16.32 -8.39
CA GLY A 117 -3.70 15.65 -8.80
C GLY A 117 -3.47 14.29 -8.13
N GLU A 118 -4.51 13.72 -7.52
CA GLU A 118 -4.48 12.41 -6.88
C GLU A 118 -4.71 11.28 -7.91
N PRO A 119 -4.13 10.08 -7.73
CA PRO A 119 -4.49 8.91 -8.54
C PRO A 119 -5.98 8.59 -8.43
N LEU A 120 -6.52 7.88 -9.41
CA LEU A 120 -7.93 7.45 -9.37
C LEU A 120 -8.16 6.46 -8.23
N LEU A 121 -9.42 6.33 -7.80
CA LEU A 121 -9.82 5.51 -6.65
C LEU A 121 -9.31 4.06 -6.74
N ILE A 122 -9.61 3.36 -7.83
CA ILE A 122 -9.25 1.95 -7.98
C ILE A 122 -7.74 1.74 -8.14
N PRO A 123 -7.00 2.47 -8.99
CA PRO A 123 -5.54 2.38 -9.02
C PRO A 123 -4.88 2.59 -7.66
N GLN A 124 -5.37 3.54 -6.87
CA GLN A 124 -4.82 3.78 -5.55
C GLN A 124 -5.09 2.63 -4.57
N LEU A 125 -6.30 2.08 -4.59
CA LEU A 125 -6.64 0.89 -3.79
C LEU A 125 -5.88 -0.35 -4.25
N ALA A 126 -5.69 -0.53 -5.57
CA ALA A 126 -4.88 -1.59 -6.14
C ALA A 126 -3.43 -1.51 -5.65
N TRP A 127 -2.87 -0.31 -5.63
CA TRP A 127 -1.52 -0.09 -5.11
C TRP A 127 -1.43 -0.43 -3.61
N TYR A 128 -2.38 0.05 -2.78
CA TYR A 128 -2.39 -0.28 -1.36
C TYR A 128 -2.53 -1.79 -1.12
N SER A 129 -3.40 -2.47 -1.86
CA SER A 129 -3.59 -3.90 -1.72
C SER A 129 -2.37 -4.73 -2.16
N THR A 130 -1.58 -4.22 -3.08
CA THR A 130 -0.42 -4.92 -3.65
C THR A 130 0.85 -4.65 -2.86
N VAL A 131 1.16 -3.38 -2.61
CA VAL A 131 2.44 -2.95 -2.02
C VAL A 131 2.38 -2.88 -0.50
N ARG A 132 1.34 -2.25 0.07
CA ARG A 132 1.22 -2.16 1.53
C ARG A 132 0.81 -3.47 2.16
N GLY A 133 -0.16 -4.16 1.55
CA GLY A 133 -0.72 -5.39 2.12
C GLY A 133 -1.48 -5.14 3.43
N GLY A 134 -1.66 -6.19 4.21
CA GLY A 134 -2.37 -6.12 5.48
C GLY A 134 -3.84 -5.83 5.33
N ARG A 135 -4.19 -4.59 5.21
CA ARG A 135 -5.58 -4.10 5.02
C ARG A 135 -5.61 -2.96 4.03
N ILE A 136 -6.75 -2.74 3.41
CA ILE A 136 -7.06 -1.53 2.66
C ILE A 136 -8.24 -0.83 3.31
N ALA A 137 -8.27 0.48 3.22
CA ALA A 137 -9.30 1.26 3.88
C ALA A 137 -9.72 2.47 3.06
N THR A 138 -10.98 2.85 3.24
CA THR A 138 -11.54 4.08 2.68
C THR A 138 -12.34 4.83 3.74
N ARG A 139 -12.43 6.13 3.57
CA ARG A 139 -13.39 6.95 4.26
C ARG A 139 -14.50 7.32 3.29
N SER A 140 -15.74 6.98 3.60
CA SER A 140 -16.92 7.26 2.78
C SER A 140 -17.89 8.21 3.49
N LEU A 141 -18.22 9.34 2.88
CA LEU A 141 -19.14 10.34 3.44
C LEU A 141 -19.89 11.07 2.33
N LEU A 142 -21.15 11.41 2.59
CA LEU A 142 -21.86 12.42 1.82
C LEU A 142 -21.63 13.81 2.43
N ARG A 143 -21.16 14.74 1.62
CA ARG A 143 -20.84 16.10 2.04
C ARG A 143 -21.65 17.13 1.26
N LYS A 144 -21.88 18.28 1.89
CA LYS A 144 -22.53 19.43 1.24
C LYS A 144 -21.48 20.50 0.94
N LYS A 145 -21.49 21.03 -0.28
CA LYS A 145 -20.72 22.21 -0.65
C LYS A 145 -21.35 23.47 -0.01
N PRO A 146 -20.63 24.59 0.05
CA PRO A 146 -21.19 25.87 0.54
C PRO A 146 -22.45 26.33 -0.23
N ASN A 147 -22.60 25.94 -1.49
CA ASN A 147 -23.76 26.20 -2.33
C ASN A 147 -24.96 25.26 -2.04
N GLY A 148 -24.84 24.33 -1.08
CA GLY A 148 -25.87 23.37 -0.72
C GLY A 148 -25.92 22.10 -1.60
N GLU A 149 -25.10 22.02 -2.64
CA GLU A 149 -25.01 20.84 -3.50
C GLU A 149 -24.38 19.66 -2.74
N THR A 150 -25.03 18.51 -2.78
CA THR A 150 -24.53 17.27 -2.19
C THR A 150 -23.55 16.58 -3.13
N PHE A 151 -22.52 15.98 -2.58
CA PHE A 151 -21.56 15.16 -3.32
C PHE A 151 -21.08 13.97 -2.50
N ALA A 152 -20.76 12.89 -3.19
CA ALA A 152 -20.15 11.72 -2.60
C ALA A 152 -18.62 11.89 -2.49
N GLU A 153 -18.07 11.45 -1.37
CA GLU A 153 -16.62 11.39 -1.13
C GLU A 153 -16.26 10.00 -0.65
N ILE A 154 -15.43 9.30 -1.43
CA ILE A 154 -14.68 8.13 -0.98
C ILE A 154 -13.22 8.52 -1.07
N LYS A 155 -12.53 8.53 0.07
CA LYS A 155 -11.11 8.84 0.16
C LYS A 155 -10.35 7.56 0.54
N PRO A 156 -9.48 7.02 -0.33
CA PRO A 156 -8.58 5.96 0.04
C PRO A 156 -7.64 6.43 1.16
N LEU A 157 -7.38 5.57 2.12
CA LEU A 157 -6.48 5.84 3.25
C LEU A 157 -5.29 4.90 3.16
N ASP A 158 -4.07 5.44 3.30
CA ASP A 158 -2.86 4.61 3.38
C ASP A 158 -2.89 3.83 4.70
N PRO A 159 -2.93 2.49 4.67
CA PRO A 159 -3.02 1.68 5.87
C PRO A 159 -1.82 1.85 6.81
N ARG A 160 -0.67 2.31 6.31
CA ARG A 160 0.52 2.64 7.12
C ARG A 160 0.28 3.77 8.11
N HIS A 161 -0.65 4.66 7.77
CA HIS A 161 -0.98 5.86 8.55
C HIS A 161 -2.35 5.79 9.22
N LEU A 162 -3.00 4.65 9.17
CA LEU A 162 -4.32 4.42 9.73
C LEU A 162 -4.24 3.41 10.88
N VAL A 163 -4.80 3.79 12.02
CA VAL A 163 -5.05 2.86 13.13
C VAL A 163 -6.54 2.77 13.38
N VAL A 164 -7.01 1.55 13.66
CA VAL A 164 -8.42 1.25 13.86
C VAL A 164 -8.58 0.36 15.09
N GLN A 165 -9.42 0.79 16.00
CA GLN A 165 -9.86 -0.04 17.12
C GLN A 165 -11.22 -0.62 16.79
N TYR A 166 -11.29 -1.96 16.74
CA TYR A 166 -12.53 -2.68 16.47
C TYR A 166 -13.30 -2.95 17.76
N GLY A 167 -14.62 -2.85 17.66
CA GLY A 167 -15.55 -3.35 18.64
C GLY A 167 -16.02 -4.76 18.24
N GLU A 168 -17.12 -5.22 18.84
CA GLU A 168 -17.70 -6.53 18.55
C GLU A 168 -18.32 -6.60 17.14
N GLU A 169 -19.00 -5.54 16.69
CA GLU A 169 -19.72 -5.52 15.41
C GLU A 169 -19.07 -4.59 14.38
N GLU A 170 -18.50 -3.47 14.83
CA GLU A 170 -17.94 -2.43 13.95
C GLU A 170 -16.76 -1.71 14.62
N PRO A 171 -15.97 -0.92 13.89
CA PRO A 171 -14.95 -0.06 14.48
C PRO A 171 -15.58 0.94 15.46
N ILE A 172 -14.92 1.14 16.60
CA ILE A 172 -15.33 2.12 17.62
C ILE A 172 -14.48 3.39 17.59
N PHE A 173 -13.27 3.29 17.07
CA PHE A 173 -12.34 4.40 16.93
C PHE A 173 -11.42 4.18 15.75
N ALA A 174 -11.09 5.25 15.04
CA ALA A 174 -10.04 5.25 14.05
C ALA A 174 -9.35 6.61 13.99
N ALA A 175 -8.05 6.61 13.75
CA ALA A 175 -7.25 7.80 13.55
C ALA A 175 -6.38 7.66 12.30
N TYR A 176 -6.44 8.66 11.43
CA TYR A 176 -5.59 8.74 10.25
C TYR A 176 -4.57 9.87 10.43
N ARG A 177 -3.29 9.52 10.44
CA ARG A 177 -2.18 10.44 10.59
C ARG A 177 -1.76 10.98 9.23
N MET A 178 -1.74 12.29 9.10
CA MET A 178 -1.24 13.00 7.92
C MET A 178 -0.12 13.94 8.32
N THR A 179 0.76 14.25 7.38
CA THR A 179 1.73 15.34 7.51
C THR A 179 1.27 16.50 6.65
N GLN A 180 1.21 17.70 7.22
CA GLN A 180 0.86 18.93 6.51
C GLN A 180 1.81 20.04 6.92
N THR A 181 2.09 20.95 6.00
CA THR A 181 2.84 22.16 6.34
C THR A 181 1.96 23.12 7.15
N ARG A 182 2.56 23.92 8.00
CA ARG A 182 1.82 24.95 8.77
C ARG A 182 1.02 25.90 7.88
N SER A 183 1.52 26.18 6.68
CA SER A 183 0.83 26.97 5.66
C SER A 183 -0.49 26.31 5.22
N GLU A 184 -0.47 25.00 4.90
CA GLU A 184 -1.65 24.22 4.52
C GLU A 184 -2.66 24.11 5.66
N ILE A 185 -2.17 23.94 6.89
CA ILE A 185 -2.98 23.88 8.10
C ILE A 185 -3.73 25.21 8.32
N ARG A 186 -3.04 26.34 8.19
CA ARG A 186 -3.66 27.69 8.31
C ARG A 186 -4.75 27.93 7.25
N ASP A 187 -4.55 27.43 6.04
CA ASP A 187 -5.54 27.57 4.96
C ASP A 187 -6.77 26.68 5.22
N THR A 188 -6.55 25.47 5.70
CA THR A 188 -7.60 24.48 5.96
C THR A 188 -8.37 24.78 7.26
N TYR A 189 -7.66 25.11 8.34
CA TYR A 189 -8.20 25.35 9.68
C TYR A 189 -8.01 26.81 10.11
N LYS A 190 -8.75 27.71 9.50
CA LYS A 190 -8.61 29.18 9.66
C LYS A 190 -8.64 29.68 11.10
N ASN A 191 -9.25 28.96 12.00
CA ASN A 191 -9.37 29.33 13.43
C ASN A 191 -8.28 28.68 14.31
N PHE A 192 -7.43 27.83 13.75
CA PHE A 192 -6.37 27.18 14.49
C PHE A 192 -5.16 28.11 14.62
N LYS A 193 -4.59 28.17 15.81
CA LYS A 193 -3.38 28.94 16.11
C LYS A 193 -2.34 28.01 16.71
N PHE A 194 -1.15 28.02 16.16
CA PHE A 194 0.00 27.34 16.76
C PHE A 194 0.42 28.10 18.02
N TYR A 195 0.71 27.37 19.08
CA TYR A 195 1.07 27.98 20.37
C TYR A 195 2.57 28.32 20.45
N ASP A 196 3.39 27.63 19.67
CA ASP A 196 4.86 27.76 19.69
C ASP A 196 5.37 28.48 18.42
N VAL A 197 4.92 29.71 18.22
CA VAL A 197 5.36 30.50 17.07
C VAL A 197 6.51 31.40 17.47
N THR A 198 7.72 30.89 17.35
CA THR A 198 8.91 31.73 17.51
C THR A 198 9.37 32.41 16.21
N LEU A 199 9.05 31.89 15.04
CA LEU A 199 9.34 32.52 13.73
C LEU A 199 8.45 31.87 12.64
N ASP A 200 8.17 32.64 11.58
CA ASP A 200 7.22 32.29 10.52
C ASP A 200 7.78 31.22 9.54
N ASP A 201 7.85 29.97 10.03
CA ASP A 201 8.22 28.83 9.22
C ASP A 201 6.98 28.14 8.64
N GLY A 202 6.37 28.78 7.63
CA GLY A 202 5.25 28.16 6.88
C GLY A 202 5.59 26.84 6.24
N HIS A 203 6.87 26.43 6.21
CA HIS A 203 7.40 25.17 5.69
C HIS A 203 7.53 24.07 6.76
N GLU A 204 7.36 24.40 8.03
CA GLU A 204 7.41 23.40 9.10
C GLU A 204 6.26 22.42 8.96
N VAL A 205 6.58 21.12 9.12
CA VAL A 205 5.65 20.02 8.88
C VAL A 205 5.13 19.51 10.22
N GLU A 206 3.80 19.44 10.35
CA GLU A 206 3.12 18.97 11.54
C GLU A 206 2.33 17.68 11.28
N PHE A 207 2.15 16.87 12.33
CA PHE A 207 1.24 15.76 12.29
C PHE A 207 -0.20 16.23 12.52
N VAL A 208 -1.08 15.81 11.62
CA VAL A 208 -2.50 16.06 11.68
C VAL A 208 -3.21 14.73 11.86
N TYR A 209 -3.95 14.56 12.95
CA TYR A 209 -4.73 13.37 13.24
C TYR A 209 -6.20 13.62 12.92
N ASP A 210 -6.71 12.96 11.86
CA ASP A 210 -8.15 12.97 11.51
C ASP A 210 -8.83 11.78 12.21
N CYS A 211 -9.56 12.05 13.30
CA CYS A 211 -10.10 11.06 14.20
C CYS A 211 -11.58 10.86 13.99
N TYR A 212 -12.00 9.60 14.08
CA TYR A 212 -13.40 9.17 14.05
C TYR A 212 -13.68 8.31 15.28
N GLU A 213 -14.78 8.58 15.96
CA GLU A 213 -15.14 7.89 17.17
C GLU A 213 -16.65 7.64 17.23
N ARG A 214 -17.02 6.40 17.58
CA ARG A 214 -18.39 6.03 17.89
C ARG A 214 -18.72 6.45 19.31
N GLN A 215 -19.75 7.25 19.47
CA GLN A 215 -20.25 7.71 20.76
C GLN A 215 -21.75 7.43 20.89
N ILE A 216 -22.19 7.10 22.09
CA ILE A 216 -23.62 6.97 22.41
C ILE A 216 -24.06 8.28 23.06
N VAL A 217 -24.87 9.05 22.33
CA VAL A 217 -25.40 10.33 22.81
C VAL A 217 -26.92 10.23 22.90
N ASN A 218 -27.44 10.38 24.11
CA ASN A 218 -28.89 10.26 24.39
C ASN A 218 -29.51 8.91 23.95
N GLY A 219 -28.75 7.82 23.98
CA GLY A 219 -29.21 6.49 23.57
C GLY A 219 -29.11 6.22 22.06
N GLU A 220 -28.65 7.18 21.27
CA GLU A 220 -28.39 7.02 19.84
C GLU A 220 -26.91 6.90 19.57
N VAL A 221 -26.55 6.02 18.64
CA VAL A 221 -25.17 5.89 18.15
C VAL A 221 -24.88 7.08 17.21
N LYS A 222 -23.78 7.78 17.48
CA LYS A 222 -23.28 8.86 16.65
C LYS A 222 -21.81 8.66 16.34
N TYR A 223 -21.43 9.00 15.14
CA TYR A 223 -20.05 8.94 14.68
C TYR A 223 -19.48 10.35 14.61
N MET A 224 -18.63 10.64 15.60
CA MET A 224 -18.00 11.95 15.74
C MET A 224 -16.71 12.01 14.91
N ASN A 225 -16.49 13.16 14.26
CA ASN A 225 -15.21 13.47 13.62
C ASN A 225 -14.59 14.70 14.27
N TYR A 226 -13.31 14.61 14.56
CA TYR A 226 -12.51 15.72 15.06
C TYR A 226 -11.08 15.63 14.55
N VAL A 227 -10.36 16.75 14.60
CA VAL A 227 -8.98 16.83 14.13
C VAL A 227 -8.11 17.40 15.24
N ILE A 228 -7.01 16.72 15.52
CA ILE A 228 -6.01 17.11 16.51
C ILE A 228 -4.72 17.49 15.80
N ILE A 229 -4.13 18.61 16.21
CA ILE A 229 -2.83 19.10 15.77
C ILE A 229 -2.15 19.71 17.00
N ASP A 230 -0.89 19.39 17.23
CA ASP A 230 -0.09 20.02 18.30
C ASP A 230 -0.85 20.03 19.64
N ASP A 231 -1.31 18.86 20.08
CA ASP A 231 -2.06 18.63 21.34
C ASP A 231 -3.36 19.43 21.51
N HIS A 232 -3.88 19.99 20.43
CA HIS A 232 -5.10 20.81 20.45
C HIS A 232 -6.08 20.42 19.36
N TYR A 233 -7.37 20.65 19.61
CA TYR A 233 -8.39 20.49 18.58
C TYR A 233 -8.30 21.57 17.50
N ALA A 234 -7.87 21.21 16.29
CA ALA A 234 -8.03 22.05 15.09
C ALA A 234 -9.49 22.04 14.62
N LYS A 235 -10.17 20.89 14.80
CA LYS A 235 -11.61 20.75 14.60
C LYS A 235 -12.19 20.05 15.82
N LYS A 236 -13.12 20.69 16.52
CA LYS A 236 -13.83 20.10 17.66
C LYS A 236 -14.71 18.92 17.21
N PRO A 237 -14.98 17.95 18.11
CA PRO A 237 -15.87 16.85 17.81
C PRO A 237 -17.21 17.31 17.23
N ALA A 238 -17.54 16.80 16.06
CA ALA A 238 -18.78 17.10 15.35
C ALA A 238 -19.37 15.81 14.77
N ASP A 239 -20.70 15.70 14.80
CA ASP A 239 -21.42 14.57 14.21
C ASP A 239 -21.20 14.55 12.69
N THR A 240 -20.80 13.40 12.16
CA THR A 240 -20.64 13.19 10.72
C THR A 240 -21.98 12.96 10.01
N PHE A 241 -23.04 12.69 10.77
CA PHE A 241 -24.34 12.23 10.27
C PHE A 241 -24.27 10.90 9.51
N ALA A 242 -23.18 10.14 9.66
CA ALA A 242 -23.07 8.79 9.12
C ALA A 242 -24.01 7.84 9.86
N LEU A 243 -24.38 6.74 9.21
CA LEU A 243 -25.24 5.69 9.79
C LEU A 243 -24.43 4.45 10.19
N MET A 244 -23.25 4.32 9.64
CA MET A 244 -22.24 3.32 9.97
C MET A 244 -20.92 4.04 10.22
N PHE A 245 -19.93 3.32 10.75
CA PHE A 245 -18.62 3.89 10.94
C PHE A 245 -18.04 4.42 9.61
N PRO A 246 -17.61 5.69 9.52
CA PRO A 246 -17.25 6.32 8.23
C PRO A 246 -16.01 5.74 7.57
N ILE A 247 -15.20 4.97 8.29
CA ILE A 247 -14.03 4.29 7.76
C ILE A 247 -14.37 2.82 7.58
N CYS A 248 -14.37 2.39 6.31
CA CYS A 248 -14.47 0.99 5.93
C CYS A 248 -13.05 0.42 5.79
N SER A 249 -12.81 -0.76 6.33
CA SER A 249 -11.51 -1.45 6.24
C SER A 249 -11.72 -2.93 5.97
N VAL A 250 -10.97 -3.45 5.01
CA VAL A 250 -11.04 -4.86 4.58
C VAL A 250 -9.64 -5.45 4.57
N PRO A 251 -9.45 -6.70 5.07
CA PRO A 251 -8.17 -7.39 4.96
C PRO A 251 -7.87 -7.74 3.50
N VAL A 252 -6.59 -7.75 3.14
CA VAL A 252 -6.11 -8.08 1.80
C VAL A 252 -5.56 -9.50 1.78
N GLY A 253 -6.06 -10.32 0.86
CA GLY A 253 -5.61 -11.70 0.68
C GLY A 253 -6.25 -12.68 1.67
N SER A 254 -5.77 -13.91 1.65
CA SER A 254 -6.19 -14.94 2.61
C SER A 254 -5.51 -14.67 3.95
N VAL A 255 -6.28 -14.20 4.89
CA VAL A 255 -5.83 -14.11 6.28
C VAL A 255 -5.88 -15.53 6.85
N PRO A 256 -4.79 -16.06 7.41
CA PRO A 256 -4.90 -17.23 8.25
C PRO A 256 -5.91 -16.91 9.35
N ILE A 257 -6.96 -17.71 9.44
CA ILE A 257 -7.94 -17.53 10.50
C ILE A 257 -7.19 -17.71 11.81
N LEU A 258 -7.13 -16.65 12.60
CA LEU A 258 -6.78 -16.80 13.99
C LEU A 258 -7.71 -17.84 14.57
N ALA A 259 -7.15 -18.96 14.93
CA ALA A 259 -7.91 -20.01 15.56
C ALA A 259 -8.30 -19.56 16.98
N THR A 260 -9.23 -18.66 17.04
CA THR A 260 -9.94 -18.29 18.28
C THR A 260 -11.14 -19.18 18.49
N SER A 261 -11.44 -20.08 17.56
CA SER A 261 -12.57 -20.99 17.65
C SER A 261 -12.21 -22.23 18.45
N ASP A 262 -13.19 -22.82 19.08
CA ASP A 262 -13.11 -24.05 19.88
C ASP A 262 -12.52 -25.25 19.13
N THR A 263 -12.48 -25.20 17.80
CA THR A 263 -12.00 -26.27 16.94
C THR A 263 -10.58 -26.04 16.43
N GLY A 264 -10.05 -24.87 16.60
CA GLY A 264 -8.75 -24.48 16.07
C GLY A 264 -7.92 -23.76 17.11
N MET A 265 -7.77 -24.35 18.29
CA MET A 265 -6.81 -23.83 19.24
C MET A 265 -5.44 -23.78 18.57
N ARG A 266 -5.00 -22.57 18.24
CA ARG A 266 -3.60 -22.33 17.93
C ARG A 266 -2.81 -22.76 19.15
N GLN A 267 -1.91 -23.68 18.96
CA GLN A 267 -0.99 -24.05 20.01
C GLN A 267 -0.09 -22.84 20.24
N ILE A 268 -0.31 -22.15 21.33
CA ILE A 268 0.53 -21.01 21.73
C ILE A 268 1.77 -21.62 22.38
N ASP A 269 2.83 -21.77 21.59
CA ASP A 269 4.06 -22.39 22.03
C ASP A 269 4.94 -21.44 22.86
N SER A 270 4.69 -20.13 22.78
CA SER A 270 5.45 -19.13 23.54
C SER A 270 4.67 -17.84 23.78
N MET A 271 5.09 -17.04 24.78
CA MET A 271 4.56 -15.69 25.01
C MET A 271 4.78 -14.77 23.81
N ALA A 272 5.86 -14.98 23.05
CA ALA A 272 6.11 -14.23 21.81
C ALA A 272 5.02 -14.44 20.74
N ASP A 273 4.36 -15.60 20.74
CA ASP A 273 3.23 -15.85 19.83
C ASP A 273 1.97 -15.08 20.23
N ILE A 274 1.86 -14.69 21.51
CA ILE A 274 0.78 -13.81 21.99
C ILE A 274 1.11 -12.35 21.66
N GLU A 275 2.38 -11.97 21.74
CA GLU A 275 2.85 -10.60 21.55
C GLU A 275 2.91 -10.17 20.06
N ASP A 276 2.87 -11.13 19.13
CA ASP A 276 2.84 -10.83 17.69
C ASP A 276 1.52 -11.28 17.03
N PRO A 277 0.39 -10.64 17.35
CA PRO A 277 -0.91 -10.97 16.76
C PRO A 277 -0.93 -10.68 15.25
N ILE A 278 0.07 -9.97 14.74
CA ILE A 278 0.15 -9.49 13.35
C ILE A 278 0.68 -10.57 12.40
N LYS A 279 1.31 -11.63 12.90
CA LYS A 279 1.66 -12.81 12.09
C LYS A 279 0.48 -13.36 11.28
N ASP A 280 -0.71 -13.09 11.73
CA ASP A 280 -1.94 -13.62 11.16
C ASP A 280 -2.66 -12.64 10.23
N PHE A 281 -2.15 -11.42 10.04
CA PHE A 281 -2.65 -10.51 9.03
C PHE A 281 -2.10 -10.88 7.66
N SER A 282 -2.91 -10.66 6.64
CA SER A 282 -2.48 -10.81 5.25
C SER A 282 -1.32 -9.87 4.94
N GLU A 283 -0.48 -10.30 4.03
CA GLU A 283 0.71 -9.57 3.67
C GLU A 283 0.68 -9.03 2.23
N SER A 284 1.65 -8.18 1.90
CA SER A 284 1.87 -7.69 0.55
C SER A 284 2.24 -8.82 -0.41
N ILE A 285 2.28 -8.49 -1.71
CA ILE A 285 2.74 -9.43 -2.73
C ILE A 285 4.23 -9.79 -2.58
N PHE A 286 4.98 -9.00 -1.81
CA PHE A 286 6.42 -9.20 -1.60
C PHE A 286 6.74 -10.21 -0.50
N ALA A 287 5.77 -10.54 0.35
CA ALA A 287 5.99 -11.39 1.52
C ALA A 287 6.75 -12.69 1.22
N PRO A 288 6.40 -13.49 0.18
CA PRO A 288 7.11 -14.73 -0.12
C PRO A 288 8.58 -14.52 -0.50
N ASN A 289 8.89 -13.37 -1.08
CA ASN A 289 10.21 -13.08 -1.65
C ASN A 289 11.03 -12.05 -0.85
N ARG A 290 10.51 -11.56 0.28
CA ARG A 290 11.12 -10.45 1.05
C ARG A 290 12.57 -10.74 1.43
N ASP A 291 12.85 -11.92 1.96
CA ASP A 291 14.20 -12.32 2.34
C ASP A 291 15.04 -12.75 1.14
N ILE A 292 14.42 -13.43 0.17
CA ILE A 292 15.08 -13.85 -1.08
C ILE A 292 15.70 -12.65 -1.80
N ILE A 293 14.97 -11.52 -1.86
CA ILE A 293 15.47 -10.30 -2.50
C ILE A 293 16.70 -9.73 -1.80
N LYS A 294 16.73 -9.75 -0.47
CA LYS A 294 17.93 -9.32 0.28
C LYS A 294 19.13 -10.17 -0.08
N PHE A 295 18.97 -11.49 -0.07
CA PHE A 295 20.04 -12.42 -0.46
C PHE A 295 20.46 -12.22 -1.91
N LYS A 296 19.52 -12.06 -2.82
CA LYS A 296 19.79 -11.81 -4.23
C LYS A 296 20.63 -10.54 -4.43
N ASN A 297 20.20 -9.42 -3.84
CA ASN A 297 20.95 -8.17 -3.91
C ASN A 297 22.37 -8.33 -3.36
N ARG A 298 22.52 -9.01 -2.21
CA ARG A 298 23.81 -9.27 -1.58
C ARG A 298 24.73 -10.11 -2.48
N VAL A 299 24.25 -11.23 -3.01
CA VAL A 299 25.06 -12.11 -3.88
C VAL A 299 25.46 -11.40 -5.18
N PHE A 300 24.54 -10.64 -5.79
CA PHE A 300 24.89 -9.87 -6.98
C PHE A 300 25.90 -8.74 -6.68
N SER A 301 25.77 -8.06 -5.54
CA SER A 301 26.74 -7.03 -5.12
C SER A 301 28.14 -7.61 -4.93
N TYR A 302 28.25 -8.79 -4.28
CA TYR A 302 29.54 -9.48 -4.19
C TYR A 302 30.11 -9.82 -5.57
N ARG A 303 29.28 -10.26 -6.50
CA ARG A 303 29.74 -10.55 -7.87
C ARG A 303 30.20 -9.30 -8.62
N MET A 304 29.49 -8.20 -8.45
CA MET A 304 29.89 -6.92 -9.03
C MET A 304 31.25 -6.46 -8.47
N ALA A 305 31.42 -6.53 -7.15
CA ALA A 305 32.69 -6.20 -6.51
C ALA A 305 33.84 -7.13 -6.95
N LEU A 306 33.56 -8.44 -7.10
CA LEU A 306 34.57 -9.38 -7.64
C LEU A 306 34.92 -9.06 -9.11
N ALA A 307 33.91 -8.71 -9.92
CA ALA A 307 34.13 -8.32 -11.30
C ALA A 307 34.93 -7.00 -11.40
N ALA A 308 34.62 -6.02 -10.58
CA ALA A 308 35.40 -4.77 -10.50
C ALA A 308 36.86 -5.04 -10.11
N ARG A 309 37.09 -5.86 -9.08
CA ARG A 309 38.44 -6.29 -8.68
C ARG A 309 39.16 -7.12 -9.74
N ALA A 310 38.45 -7.85 -10.59
CA ALA A 310 39.05 -8.57 -11.70
C ALA A 310 39.53 -7.65 -12.83
N VAL A 311 38.91 -6.48 -12.96
CA VAL A 311 39.35 -5.41 -13.91
C VAL A 311 40.58 -4.70 -13.34
N ASP A 312 40.56 -4.36 -12.06
CA ASP A 312 41.68 -3.71 -11.34
C ASP A 312 42.44 -4.76 -10.50
N GLN A 313 43.11 -5.69 -11.20
CA GLN A 313 43.85 -6.77 -10.55
C GLN A 313 45.03 -6.23 -9.72
N ALA A 314 45.16 -6.77 -8.53
CA ALA A 314 46.39 -6.59 -7.77
C ALA A 314 47.53 -7.42 -8.41
N TYR A 315 48.73 -6.86 -8.45
CA TYR A 315 49.91 -7.49 -9.01
C TYR A 315 50.90 -7.79 -7.91
N LYS A 316 51.47 -9.00 -7.97
CA LYS A 316 52.64 -9.35 -7.19
C LYS A 316 53.86 -8.91 -7.99
N VAL A 317 54.63 -8.00 -7.41
CA VAL A 317 55.91 -7.58 -7.98
C VAL A 317 57.01 -8.22 -7.13
N SER A 318 57.89 -9.02 -7.74
CA SER A 318 59.07 -9.56 -7.10
C SER A 318 60.34 -9.02 -7.78
N SER A 319 61.31 -8.61 -6.97
CA SER A 319 62.65 -8.23 -7.43
C SER A 319 63.68 -8.65 -6.41
N LEU A 320 64.92 -8.89 -6.85
CA LEU A 320 66.02 -9.28 -5.98
C LEU A 320 66.35 -8.20 -4.93
N ASP A 321 66.17 -6.94 -5.30
CA ASP A 321 66.47 -5.79 -4.46
C ASP A 321 65.28 -5.27 -3.66
N GLY A 322 64.10 -5.86 -3.88
CA GLY A 322 62.85 -5.45 -3.20
C GLY A 322 62.36 -4.00 -3.49
N THR A 323 62.96 -3.33 -4.45
CA THR A 323 62.79 -1.91 -4.71
C THR A 323 61.94 -1.59 -5.95
N LYS A 324 61.48 -2.59 -6.70
CA LYS A 324 60.68 -2.37 -7.92
C LYS A 324 59.32 -1.77 -7.59
N ALA A 325 59.13 -0.55 -8.02
CA ALA A 325 57.80 0.09 -8.05
C ALA A 325 57.19 0.00 -9.44
N LEU A 326 55.89 -0.24 -9.55
CA LEU A 326 55.18 -0.15 -10.81
C LEU A 326 54.95 1.35 -11.11
N GLU A 327 55.48 1.83 -12.26
CA GLU A 327 55.32 3.21 -12.71
C GLU A 327 53.89 3.45 -13.23
N ASP A 328 53.30 2.40 -13.83
CA ASP A 328 51.92 2.46 -14.39
C ASP A 328 51.09 1.30 -13.87
N ASN A 329 49.78 1.51 -13.81
CA ASN A 329 48.84 0.44 -13.49
C ASN A 329 48.81 -0.59 -14.65
N PRO A 330 49.24 -1.85 -14.41
CA PRO A 330 49.29 -2.88 -15.48
C PRO A 330 47.93 -3.18 -16.10
N SER A 331 46.82 -2.90 -15.41
CA SER A 331 45.45 -3.09 -15.93
C SER A 331 45.05 -2.03 -16.93
N LYS A 332 45.78 -0.94 -17.05
CA LYS A 332 45.48 0.14 -17.99
C LYS A 332 45.75 -0.29 -19.42
N LYS A 333 44.77 -0.13 -20.30
CA LYS A 333 44.91 -0.48 -21.72
C LYS A 333 46.14 0.22 -22.36
N GLY A 334 47.09 -0.56 -22.85
CA GLY A 334 48.32 -0.08 -23.48
C GLY A 334 49.47 0.22 -22.53
N SER A 335 49.36 -0.16 -21.23
CA SER A 335 50.49 -0.05 -20.30
C SER A 335 51.63 -1.02 -20.71
N GLN A 336 52.86 -0.49 -20.68
CA GLN A 336 54.09 -1.28 -20.91
C GLN A 336 54.84 -1.39 -19.59
N ILE A 337 55.15 -2.64 -19.19
CA ILE A 337 55.88 -2.92 -17.97
C ILE A 337 57.27 -3.36 -18.34
N ASN A 338 58.29 -2.58 -18.00
CA ASN A 338 59.68 -2.92 -18.21
C ASN A 338 60.13 -3.83 -17.05
N VAL A 339 60.62 -5.02 -17.38
CA VAL A 339 61.08 -6.03 -16.43
C VAL A 339 62.56 -6.29 -16.66
N SER A 340 63.37 -6.12 -15.63
CA SER A 340 64.80 -6.36 -15.69
C SER A 340 65.13 -7.82 -15.43
N THR A 341 65.71 -8.51 -16.42
CA THR A 341 66.15 -9.90 -16.25
C THR A 341 67.35 -10.05 -15.33
N GLN A 342 68.14 -9.01 -15.17
CA GLN A 342 69.28 -9.01 -14.25
C GLN A 342 68.88 -8.98 -12.77
N ASN A 343 67.80 -8.32 -12.45
CA ASN A 343 67.27 -8.24 -11.10
C ASN A 343 66.18 -9.31 -10.80
N GLN A 344 66.04 -10.31 -11.70
CA GLN A 344 64.98 -11.32 -11.59
C GLN A 344 63.59 -10.72 -11.27
N GLU A 345 63.32 -9.61 -11.92
CA GLU A 345 62.02 -8.95 -11.74
C GLU A 345 60.92 -9.77 -12.39
N ASP A 346 59.86 -9.99 -11.67
CA ASP A 346 58.65 -10.65 -12.16
C ASP A 346 57.42 -9.94 -11.70
N VAL A 347 56.47 -9.74 -12.62
CA VAL A 347 55.17 -9.08 -12.36
C VAL A 347 54.09 -10.08 -12.73
N GLN A 348 53.48 -10.64 -11.72
CA GLN A 348 52.40 -11.60 -11.90
C GLN A 348 51.08 -11.03 -11.37
N PRO A 349 49.97 -11.19 -12.12
CA PRO A 349 48.66 -10.90 -11.57
C PRO A 349 48.43 -11.86 -10.36
N LEU A 350 48.01 -11.29 -9.24
CA LEU A 350 47.51 -12.10 -8.14
C LEU A 350 46.20 -12.71 -8.59
N PRO A 351 46.08 -14.06 -8.65
CA PRO A 351 44.79 -14.65 -8.98
C PRO A 351 43.82 -14.33 -7.85
N LEU A 352 43.03 -13.30 -8.05
CA LEU A 352 41.92 -13.00 -7.17
C LEU A 352 40.91 -14.15 -7.31
N SER A 353 40.34 -14.53 -6.20
CA SER A 353 39.42 -15.64 -6.05
C SER A 353 38.44 -15.73 -7.24
N GLN A 354 38.48 -16.84 -7.96
CA GLN A 354 37.47 -17.18 -8.94
C GLN A 354 36.12 -17.27 -8.21
N SER A 355 35.06 -16.75 -8.84
CA SER A 355 33.72 -16.94 -8.31
C SER A 355 33.48 -18.43 -8.03
N PRO A 356 33.13 -18.84 -6.81
CA PRO A 356 32.89 -20.23 -6.53
C PRO A 356 31.80 -20.77 -7.45
N ARG A 357 31.97 -21.96 -8.02
CA ARG A 357 30.90 -22.61 -8.80
C ARG A 357 29.59 -22.71 -8.02
N ASP A 358 29.70 -22.87 -6.72
CA ASP A 358 28.55 -22.93 -5.81
C ASP A 358 27.72 -21.62 -5.78
N ALA A 359 28.34 -20.47 -6.06
CA ALA A 359 27.63 -19.22 -6.18
C ALA A 359 26.68 -19.15 -7.41
N ASP A 360 27.03 -19.87 -8.50
CA ASP A 360 26.15 -19.95 -9.68
C ASP A 360 24.96 -20.88 -9.40
N VAL A 361 25.19 -21.98 -8.70
CA VAL A 361 24.13 -22.91 -8.28
C VAL A 361 23.17 -22.20 -7.30
N LEU A 362 23.73 -21.47 -6.33
CA LEU A 362 22.94 -20.70 -5.37
C LEU A 362 22.08 -19.62 -6.06
N LEU A 363 22.64 -18.91 -7.02
CA LEU A 363 21.87 -17.92 -7.80
C LEU A 363 20.75 -18.57 -8.63
N GLY A 364 20.99 -19.77 -9.17
CA GLY A 364 19.95 -20.55 -9.84
C GLY A 364 18.79 -20.82 -8.88
N ALA A 365 19.08 -21.37 -7.71
CA ALA A 365 18.08 -21.66 -6.68
C ALA A 365 17.33 -20.40 -6.22
N ILE A 366 18.04 -19.29 -5.97
CA ILE A 366 17.42 -18.00 -5.59
C ILE A 366 16.45 -17.50 -6.69
N ASN A 367 16.82 -17.64 -7.97
CA ASN A 367 15.95 -17.22 -9.05
C ASN A 367 14.73 -18.14 -9.21
N ASP A 368 14.89 -19.44 -8.98
CA ASP A 368 13.78 -20.40 -9.01
C ASP A 368 12.80 -20.12 -7.86
N ASP A 369 13.28 -19.91 -6.65
CA ASP A 369 12.47 -19.55 -5.47
C ASP A 369 11.75 -18.20 -5.68
N GLU A 370 12.40 -17.21 -6.30
CA GLU A 370 11.78 -15.92 -6.63
C GLU A 370 10.62 -16.08 -7.62
N VAL A 371 10.79 -16.95 -8.62
CA VAL A 371 9.73 -17.24 -9.59
C VAL A 371 8.55 -17.95 -8.92
N ASP A 372 8.83 -18.91 -8.04
CA ASP A 372 7.79 -19.64 -7.30
C ASP A 372 7.03 -18.73 -6.34
N GLY A 373 7.70 -17.80 -5.67
CA GLY A 373 7.09 -16.77 -4.85
C GLY A 373 6.35 -15.67 -5.65
N GLY A 374 6.75 -15.45 -6.90
CA GLY A 374 6.25 -14.39 -7.79
C GLY A 374 5.24 -14.87 -8.84
N LEU A 375 5.32 -14.30 -10.02
CA LEU A 375 4.61 -14.72 -11.22
C LEU A 375 5.57 -15.40 -12.20
N PRO A 376 5.13 -16.42 -12.93
CA PRO A 376 5.98 -17.10 -13.91
C PRO A 376 6.40 -16.14 -15.03
N PRO A 377 7.59 -16.33 -15.66
CA PRO A 377 8.12 -15.43 -16.69
C PRO A 377 7.16 -15.21 -17.87
N GLN A 378 6.33 -16.19 -18.15
CA GLN A 378 5.31 -16.12 -19.19
C GLN A 378 4.24 -15.05 -18.92
N ALA A 379 3.98 -14.73 -17.64
CA ALA A 379 3.08 -13.65 -17.25
C ALA A 379 3.60 -12.27 -17.69
N PHE A 380 4.92 -12.16 -17.87
CA PHE A 380 5.59 -10.96 -18.36
C PHE A 380 5.78 -10.97 -19.89
N GLY A 381 5.22 -11.95 -20.60
CA GLY A 381 5.35 -12.09 -22.05
C GLY A 381 6.64 -12.77 -22.50
N ILE A 382 7.44 -13.30 -21.60
CA ILE A 382 8.66 -14.03 -21.91
C ILE A 382 8.29 -15.48 -22.27
N LEU A 383 8.13 -15.75 -23.57
CA LEU A 383 7.82 -17.08 -24.08
C LEU A 383 9.10 -17.74 -24.55
N GLN A 384 9.52 -18.80 -23.87
CA GLN A 384 10.72 -19.58 -24.25
C GLN A 384 10.44 -20.56 -25.38
N ALA A 385 9.17 -20.92 -25.64
CA ALA A 385 8.73 -21.79 -26.71
C ALA A 385 7.27 -21.48 -27.09
N PRO A 386 6.79 -21.91 -28.28
CA PRO A 386 5.39 -21.82 -28.62
C PRO A 386 4.56 -22.61 -27.60
N ILE A 387 3.67 -21.92 -26.89
CA ILE A 387 2.80 -22.52 -25.87
C ILE A 387 1.46 -22.83 -26.49
N SER A 388 0.91 -24.04 -26.17
CA SER A 388 -0.43 -24.39 -26.62
C SER A 388 -1.52 -23.50 -26.00
N GLY A 389 -2.64 -23.31 -26.68
CA GLY A 389 -3.75 -22.52 -26.13
C GLY A 389 -4.28 -23.04 -24.79
N TYR A 390 -4.15 -24.34 -24.51
CA TYR A 390 -4.48 -24.94 -23.22
C TYR A 390 -3.49 -24.48 -22.13
N ALA A 391 -2.18 -24.54 -22.40
CA ALA A 391 -1.16 -24.10 -21.45
C ALA A 391 -1.26 -22.58 -21.17
N MET A 392 -1.56 -21.76 -22.18
CA MET A 392 -1.84 -20.34 -22.01
C MET A 392 -3.04 -20.09 -21.07
N ARG A 393 -4.10 -20.87 -21.21
CA ARG A 393 -5.28 -20.75 -20.34
C ARG A 393 -4.95 -21.14 -18.89
N GLN A 394 -4.19 -22.21 -18.71
CA GLN A 394 -3.77 -22.66 -17.38
C GLN A 394 -2.81 -21.67 -16.69
N LEU A 395 -1.91 -21.04 -17.44
CA LEU A 395 -1.10 -19.93 -16.95
C LEU A 395 -1.94 -18.72 -16.53
N GLY A 396 -2.97 -18.37 -17.31
CA GLY A 396 -3.92 -17.32 -16.95
C GLY A 396 -4.58 -17.61 -15.59
N THR A 397 -5.07 -18.83 -15.39
CA THR A 397 -5.69 -19.25 -14.13
C THR A 397 -4.72 -19.15 -12.93
N ASN A 398 -3.47 -19.53 -13.11
CA ASN A 398 -2.48 -19.43 -12.02
C ASN A 398 -2.18 -17.96 -11.66
N ILE A 399 -2.15 -17.06 -12.65
CA ILE A 399 -1.99 -15.62 -12.42
C ILE A 399 -3.21 -15.08 -11.67
N GLU A 400 -4.41 -15.44 -12.14
CA GLU A 400 -5.66 -15.04 -11.50
C GLU A 400 -5.71 -15.45 -10.03
N GLN A 401 -5.28 -16.66 -9.66
CA GLN A 401 -5.27 -17.12 -8.27
C GLN A 401 -4.45 -16.22 -7.32
N LYS A 402 -3.36 -15.61 -7.78
CA LYS A 402 -2.57 -14.67 -6.98
C LYS A 402 -3.18 -13.24 -6.93
N VAL A 403 -3.96 -12.88 -7.94
CA VAL A 403 -4.60 -11.56 -8.05
C VAL A 403 -5.98 -11.53 -7.37
N ILE A 404 -6.76 -12.61 -7.49
CA ILE A 404 -8.13 -12.70 -6.97
C ILE A 404 -8.28 -12.23 -5.53
N PRO A 405 -7.46 -12.64 -4.54
CA PRO A 405 -7.67 -12.21 -3.16
C PRO A 405 -7.60 -10.68 -3.00
N ARG A 406 -6.71 -10.03 -3.76
CA ARG A 406 -6.54 -8.56 -3.74
C ARG A 406 -7.67 -7.86 -4.48
N LEU A 407 -8.06 -8.42 -5.61
CA LEU A 407 -9.20 -7.95 -6.39
C LEU A 407 -10.48 -8.01 -5.55
N THR A 408 -10.74 -9.14 -4.89
CA THR A 408 -11.90 -9.33 -4.00
C THR A 408 -11.89 -8.35 -2.84
N ALA A 409 -10.71 -8.08 -2.24
CA ALA A 409 -10.62 -7.09 -1.18
C ALA A 409 -11.01 -5.69 -1.67
N VAL A 410 -10.56 -5.29 -2.86
CA VAL A 410 -10.93 -3.99 -3.45
C VAL A 410 -12.43 -3.95 -3.77
N GLN A 411 -13.01 -5.04 -4.31
CA GLN A 411 -14.44 -5.15 -4.57
C GLN A 411 -15.26 -4.98 -3.29
N ASN A 412 -14.98 -5.78 -2.26
CA ASN A 412 -15.69 -5.73 -0.98
C ASN A 412 -15.58 -4.35 -0.32
N LEU A 413 -14.42 -3.71 -0.37
CA LEU A 413 -14.24 -2.37 0.17
C LEU A 413 -15.09 -1.32 -0.58
N LEU A 414 -15.18 -1.44 -1.90
CA LEU A 414 -16.02 -0.55 -2.71
C LEU A 414 -17.50 -0.79 -2.44
N GLU A 415 -17.95 -2.04 -2.34
CA GLU A 415 -19.32 -2.38 -1.95
C GLU A 415 -19.69 -1.75 -0.62
N MET A 416 -18.95 -2.02 0.45
CA MET A 416 -19.18 -1.42 1.76
C MET A 416 -19.19 0.12 1.71
N SER A 417 -18.28 0.72 0.94
CA SER A 417 -18.19 2.19 0.84
C SER A 417 -19.39 2.80 0.12
N PHE A 418 -19.88 2.17 -0.95
CA PHE A 418 -21.05 2.63 -1.68
C PHE A 418 -22.34 2.33 -0.93
N GLU A 419 -22.48 1.18 -0.28
CA GLU A 419 -23.60 0.87 0.60
C GLU A 419 -23.76 1.91 1.71
N HIS A 420 -22.67 2.30 2.36
CA HIS A 420 -22.68 3.37 3.34
C HIS A 420 -23.19 4.69 2.75
N LEU A 421 -22.71 5.09 1.56
CA LEU A 421 -23.17 6.31 0.89
C LEU A 421 -24.66 6.23 0.51
N ILE A 422 -25.13 5.09 0.03
CA ILE A 422 -26.54 4.86 -0.34
C ILE A 422 -27.42 4.96 0.90
N MET A 423 -27.05 4.28 1.98
CA MET A 423 -27.77 4.29 3.26
C MET A 423 -27.90 5.72 3.81
N MET A 424 -26.80 6.50 3.77
CA MET A 424 -26.85 7.93 4.13
C MET A 424 -27.77 8.71 3.22
N TYR A 425 -27.73 8.44 1.92
CA TYR A 425 -28.53 9.17 0.93
C TYR A 425 -30.03 8.95 1.13
N GLU A 426 -30.46 7.73 1.40
CA GLU A 426 -31.84 7.39 1.65
C GLU A 426 -32.41 7.99 2.94
N THR A 427 -31.60 8.02 4.01
CA THR A 427 -32.12 8.26 5.37
C THR A 427 -31.98 9.71 5.81
N LYS A 428 -30.99 10.46 5.37
CA LYS A 428 -30.67 11.79 5.93
C LYS A 428 -31.29 12.98 5.22
N GLY A 429 -32.33 12.78 4.40
CA GLY A 429 -33.09 13.87 3.80
C GLY A 429 -32.29 14.73 2.82
N TYR A 430 -31.39 14.13 2.09
CA TYR A 430 -30.73 14.75 0.95
C TYR A 430 -31.76 14.99 -0.15
N LYS A 431 -31.58 16.08 -0.93
CA LYS A 431 -32.52 16.41 -2.00
C LYS A 431 -32.31 15.48 -3.20
N GLU A 432 -31.56 15.91 -4.13
CA GLU A 432 -31.25 15.18 -5.36
C GLU A 432 -29.74 15.19 -5.59
N LEU A 433 -29.24 14.17 -6.22
CA LEU A 433 -27.86 14.09 -6.66
C LEU A 433 -27.81 14.06 -8.18
N ASN A 434 -27.22 15.07 -8.79
CA ASN A 434 -27.01 15.09 -10.22
C ASN A 434 -25.88 14.15 -10.60
N VAL A 435 -26.17 13.11 -11.33
CA VAL A 435 -25.23 12.09 -11.76
C VAL A 435 -25.18 11.97 -13.26
N SER A 436 -24.02 11.70 -13.81
CA SER A 436 -23.82 11.49 -15.24
C SER A 436 -22.83 10.36 -15.47
N GLY A 437 -23.09 9.53 -16.47
CA GLY A 437 -22.23 8.40 -16.77
C GLY A 437 -22.64 7.65 -18.02
N LYS A 438 -22.16 6.42 -18.12
CA LYS A 438 -22.61 5.43 -19.09
C LYS A 438 -22.95 4.17 -18.32
N THR A 439 -24.08 3.56 -18.59
CA THR A 439 -24.46 2.25 -18.07
C THR A 439 -23.53 1.17 -18.63
N TYR A 440 -23.61 -0.04 -18.11
CA TYR A 440 -22.89 -1.20 -18.66
C TYR A 440 -23.19 -1.41 -20.15
N ALA A 441 -24.44 -1.20 -20.57
CA ALA A 441 -24.85 -1.22 -21.99
C ALA A 441 -24.32 -0.01 -22.80
N LYS A 442 -23.38 0.78 -22.25
CA LYS A 442 -22.78 1.97 -22.86
C LYS A 442 -23.77 3.10 -23.19
N MET A 443 -24.98 3.02 -22.67
CA MET A 443 -25.97 4.09 -22.84
C MET A 443 -25.65 5.28 -21.93
N PRO A 444 -25.52 6.49 -22.48
CA PRO A 444 -25.25 7.68 -21.67
C PRO A 444 -26.48 8.04 -20.84
N PHE A 445 -26.25 8.51 -19.61
CA PHE A 445 -27.27 9.09 -18.76
C PHE A 445 -26.74 10.38 -18.12
N ASP A 446 -27.63 11.33 -17.90
CA ASP A 446 -27.39 12.59 -17.23
C ASP A 446 -28.69 13.08 -16.60
N GLY A 447 -28.69 13.28 -15.29
CA GLY A 447 -29.88 13.75 -14.59
C GLY A 447 -29.82 13.60 -13.08
N PRO A 448 -30.80 14.21 -12.39
CA PRO A 448 -30.93 14.06 -10.95
C PRO A 448 -31.58 12.72 -10.60
N ILE A 449 -31.06 12.08 -9.57
CA ILE A 449 -31.67 10.93 -8.91
C ILE A 449 -32.05 11.36 -7.51
N LYS A 450 -33.28 11.09 -7.08
CA LYS A 450 -33.77 11.39 -5.73
C LYS A 450 -33.68 10.17 -4.83
N PRO A 451 -33.64 10.34 -3.48
CA PRO A 451 -33.65 9.19 -2.56
C PRO A 451 -34.87 8.27 -2.76
N ASP A 452 -36.04 8.84 -3.10
CA ASP A 452 -37.24 8.05 -3.34
C ASP A 452 -37.16 7.15 -4.59
N ASP A 453 -36.32 7.51 -5.56
CA ASP A 453 -36.16 6.79 -6.83
C ASP A 453 -35.38 5.47 -6.66
N ILE A 454 -34.70 5.30 -5.53
CA ILE A 454 -33.87 4.09 -5.24
C ILE A 454 -34.45 3.27 -4.08
N LYS A 455 -35.51 3.71 -3.41
CA LYS A 455 -36.13 2.94 -2.32
C LYS A 455 -36.55 1.54 -2.74
N ASN A 456 -36.37 0.59 -1.84
CA ASN A 456 -36.65 -0.84 -2.05
C ASN A 456 -35.81 -1.49 -3.16
N HIS A 457 -34.59 -1.01 -3.37
CA HIS A 457 -33.61 -1.67 -4.24
C HIS A 457 -33.19 -3.06 -3.70
N GLY A 458 -32.58 -3.88 -4.55
CA GLY A 458 -31.92 -5.11 -4.17
C GLY A 458 -30.49 -4.88 -3.68
N ASP A 459 -29.78 -5.99 -3.45
CA ASP A 459 -28.41 -5.96 -2.97
C ASP A 459 -27.45 -5.47 -4.06
N LEU A 460 -26.56 -4.56 -3.67
CA LEU A 460 -25.52 -4.02 -4.53
C LEU A 460 -24.37 -5.02 -4.65
N THR A 461 -23.89 -5.25 -5.87
CA THR A 461 -22.68 -6.03 -6.13
C THR A 461 -21.74 -5.23 -7.01
N PHE A 462 -20.49 -5.14 -6.61
CA PHE A 462 -19.44 -4.49 -7.37
C PHE A 462 -18.48 -5.53 -7.93
N THR A 463 -18.37 -5.64 -9.25
CA THR A 463 -17.46 -6.60 -9.90
C THR A 463 -16.39 -5.83 -10.66
N LEU A 464 -15.14 -6.24 -10.50
CA LEU A 464 -13.96 -5.70 -11.19
C LEU A 464 -13.43 -6.72 -12.19
#